data_bca827ddd1e9d74983ad11a4aa46cf29
#
_entry.id   bca827ddd1e9d74983ad11a4aa46cf29
#
_cell.length_a   1.000
_cell.length_b   1.000
_cell.length_c   1.000
_cell.angle_alpha   90.00
_cell.angle_beta   90.00
_cell.angle_gamma   90.00
#
_symmetry.space_group_name_H-M   'P 1'
#
loop_
_entity.id
_entity.type
_entity.pdbx_description
1 polymer ?
#
loop_
_entity_poly.entity_id
_entity_poly.type
_entity_poly.pdbx_seq_one_letter_code
_entity_poly.pdbx_strand_id
1 'polypeptide(L)'
;MREVLPGRAYTIPATQEDKYNPLTVDSKQFVDIISAKPLTVSKAIYSSFSGISPLVANELAHRAGLDADSPVAAYSHDELLHLGSNFTWMMEDIKNNRFTPNIVRDGNEPKEFSSIELTQYSDLTVTKYESISEVLELYYSERNTYTRIRQKSADLRKHVNTLLERNQKKYSLQMKQLKDSEKREKYKVYGELINAFGYGLTPDDKFLEAANYYDDNKIIKIPIDNTKTPAENAQKYFDKYGKMKRTAEALNELILETKSQIDHLESIQNSLDIALSADDLVQIKDELIEYGFIKKGKGSKKQKVKSKPFHYISSDGFDMYVGKNNYQNDELTFKLATGNDWWFHAKGMPGSHVIVKAENKELPDSTFEEAGKLAGYYSKGKNADKVEIDYLQKKNVKKPNGAAAGFVVYYTNYSLTIHPDISGIRQIE
;
A
#
# COMPACT_ATOMS: atom_id res chain seq x y z
N MET A 1 23.25 26.56 25.23
CA MET A 1 21.79 26.38 25.33
C MET A 1 21.15 27.74 25.54
N ARG A 2 20.17 28.16 24.74
CA ARG A 2 19.56 29.49 24.83
C ARG A 2 18.42 29.44 25.86
N GLU A 3 18.51 30.26 26.92
CA GLU A 3 17.39 30.42 27.87
C GLU A 3 16.39 31.46 27.36
N VAL A 4 15.17 31.04 27.06
CA VAL A 4 14.05 31.93 26.73
C VAL A 4 13.03 31.80 27.86
N LEU A 5 13.19 32.66 28.88
CA LEU A 5 12.33 32.70 30.07
C LEU A 5 11.67 34.08 30.19
N PRO A 6 10.44 34.14 30.72
CA PRO A 6 9.79 35.43 31.04
C PRO A 6 10.68 36.27 31.98
N GLY A 7 10.82 37.57 31.64
CA GLY A 7 11.63 38.54 32.42
C GLY A 7 13.14 38.50 32.17
N ARG A 8 13.64 37.65 31.29
CA ARG A 8 15.03 37.69 30.82
C ARG A 8 15.16 38.56 29.57
N ALA A 9 16.31 39.21 29.42
CA ALA A 9 16.62 39.97 28.18
C ALA A 9 16.62 39.04 26.97
N TYR A 10 15.91 39.40 25.91
CA TYR A 10 15.90 38.66 24.66
C TYR A 10 17.29 38.72 24.01
N THR A 11 17.95 37.61 23.91
CA THR A 11 19.23 37.50 23.20
C THR A 11 18.95 37.08 21.77
N ILE A 12 19.30 37.91 20.80
CA ILE A 12 19.26 37.56 19.39
C ILE A 12 20.21 36.35 19.22
N PRO A 13 19.78 35.22 18.62
CA PRO A 13 20.68 34.13 18.33
C PRO A 13 21.85 34.65 17.54
N ALA A 14 23.08 34.19 17.84
CA ALA A 14 24.19 34.35 16.93
C ALA A 14 23.72 33.87 15.56
N THR A 15 23.47 34.83 14.65
CA THR A 15 23.16 34.53 13.27
C THR A 15 24.40 33.87 12.67
N GLN A 16 24.21 33.00 11.71
CA GLN A 16 25.23 32.22 11.03
C GLN A 16 26.33 33.15 10.44
N GLU A 17 27.18 33.68 11.33
CA GLU A 17 28.24 34.62 11.00
C GLU A 17 29.25 34.06 10.00
N ASP A 18 29.32 32.72 9.90
CA ASP A 18 30.19 31.98 8.99
C ASP A 18 29.59 31.75 7.59
N LYS A 19 28.37 32.25 7.31
CA LYS A 19 27.71 32.05 6.02
C LYS A 19 27.66 33.35 5.21
N TYR A 20 27.85 33.17 3.90
CA TYR A 20 27.74 34.28 2.95
C TYR A 20 26.30 34.70 2.71
N ASN A 21 26.09 35.96 2.45
CA ASN A 21 24.81 36.48 1.97
C ASN A 21 24.65 36.10 0.48
N PRO A 22 23.69 35.24 0.10
CA PRO A 22 23.54 34.76 -1.27
C PRO A 22 23.18 35.86 -2.25
N LEU A 23 22.59 36.97 -1.77
CA LEU A 23 22.20 38.10 -2.62
C LEU A 23 23.37 38.99 -3.07
N THR A 24 24.56 38.82 -2.49
CA THR A 24 25.74 39.67 -2.79
C THR A 24 26.84 38.91 -3.52
N VAL A 25 26.66 37.61 -3.76
CA VAL A 25 27.65 36.74 -4.35
C VAL A 25 27.32 36.52 -5.83
N ASP A 26 28.35 36.64 -6.69
CA ASP A 26 28.22 36.34 -8.11
C ASP A 26 28.50 34.83 -8.41
N SER A 27 28.28 34.41 -9.67
CA SER A 27 28.44 33.02 -10.09
C SER A 27 29.85 32.44 -9.84
N LYS A 28 30.92 33.24 -10.05
CA LYS A 28 32.31 32.81 -9.86
C LYS A 28 32.62 32.64 -8.39
N GLN A 29 32.29 33.64 -7.58
CA GLN A 29 32.40 33.56 -6.12
C GLN A 29 31.64 32.41 -5.52
N PHE A 30 30.42 32.14 -6.04
CA PHE A 30 29.64 30.97 -5.63
C PHE A 30 30.41 29.66 -5.87
N VAL A 31 30.96 29.45 -7.06
CA VAL A 31 31.73 28.27 -7.42
C VAL A 31 32.99 28.13 -6.52
N ASP A 32 33.72 29.21 -6.30
CA ASP A 32 34.91 29.20 -5.43
C ASP A 32 34.56 28.79 -4.00
N ILE A 33 33.44 29.31 -3.45
CA ILE A 33 32.99 29.03 -2.09
C ILE A 33 32.59 27.56 -1.92
N ILE A 34 31.81 26.97 -2.86
CA ILE A 34 31.35 25.60 -2.74
C ILE A 34 32.50 24.61 -3.03
N SER A 35 33.40 24.92 -3.95
CA SER A 35 34.55 24.07 -4.31
C SER A 35 35.60 23.98 -3.18
N ALA A 36 35.64 24.96 -2.30
CA ALA A 36 36.52 24.93 -1.13
C ALA A 36 36.12 23.90 -0.06
N LYS A 37 34.92 23.33 -0.18
CA LYS A 37 34.35 22.39 0.81
C LYS A 37 34.32 20.95 0.26
N PRO A 38 34.94 19.97 0.94
CA PRO A 38 34.89 18.56 0.54
C PRO A 38 33.52 17.94 0.94
N LEU A 39 32.43 18.44 0.38
CA LEU A 39 31.06 18.09 0.70
C LEU A 39 30.27 17.73 -0.56
N THR A 40 29.07 17.18 -0.41
CA THR A 40 28.13 17.01 -1.51
C THR A 40 27.62 18.36 -1.99
N VAL A 41 27.18 18.47 -3.24
CA VAL A 41 26.69 19.72 -3.86
C VAL A 41 25.66 20.43 -2.98
N SER A 42 24.60 19.71 -2.60
CA SER A 42 23.54 20.28 -1.75
C SER A 42 24.12 20.78 -0.41
N LYS A 43 24.92 19.96 0.26
CA LYS A 43 25.49 20.30 1.57
C LYS A 43 26.47 21.46 1.50
N ALA A 44 27.29 21.55 0.46
CA ALA A 44 28.18 22.67 0.22
C ALA A 44 27.39 23.97 0.07
N ILE A 45 26.28 23.96 -0.67
CA ILE A 45 25.42 25.13 -0.88
C ILE A 45 24.77 25.58 0.43
N TYR A 46 23.92 24.74 1.06
CA TYR A 46 23.14 25.19 2.22
C TYR A 46 23.98 25.45 3.48
N SER A 47 25.19 24.88 3.55
CA SER A 47 26.14 25.19 4.65
C SER A 47 26.94 26.48 4.41
N SER A 48 27.02 26.97 3.16
CA SER A 48 27.80 28.17 2.81
C SER A 48 26.96 29.45 2.78
N PHE A 49 25.67 29.36 2.50
CA PHE A 49 24.83 30.53 2.26
C PHE A 49 23.69 30.66 3.28
N SER A 50 23.48 31.88 3.78
CA SER A 50 22.36 32.21 4.67
C SER A 50 21.03 32.11 3.93
N GLY A 51 19.99 31.58 4.58
CA GLY A 51 18.63 31.53 4.02
C GLY A 51 18.41 30.47 2.96
N ILE A 52 19.44 29.72 2.54
CA ILE A 52 19.26 28.59 1.62
C ILE A 52 19.05 27.30 2.43
N SER A 53 17.88 26.69 2.24
CA SER A 53 17.53 25.39 2.83
C SER A 53 18.08 24.22 2.01
N PRO A 54 18.15 23.00 2.56
CA PRO A 54 18.48 21.80 1.77
C PRO A 54 17.56 21.63 0.56
N LEU A 55 16.26 21.94 0.70
CA LEU A 55 15.28 21.86 -0.39
C LEU A 55 15.68 22.76 -1.58
N VAL A 56 16.04 24.02 -1.29
CA VAL A 56 16.46 25.00 -2.31
C VAL A 56 17.80 24.60 -2.92
N ALA A 57 18.72 24.06 -2.13
CA ALA A 57 20.02 23.57 -2.63
C ALA A 57 19.85 22.37 -3.59
N ASN A 58 18.92 21.47 -3.29
CA ASN A 58 18.57 20.35 -4.17
C ASN A 58 17.92 20.85 -5.47
N GLU A 59 17.02 21.82 -5.37
CA GLU A 59 16.39 22.45 -6.55
C GLU A 59 17.45 23.12 -7.46
N LEU A 60 18.44 23.79 -6.90
CA LEU A 60 19.54 24.39 -7.67
C LEU A 60 20.37 23.31 -8.40
N ALA A 61 20.72 22.23 -7.72
CA ALA A 61 21.43 21.10 -8.32
C ALA A 61 20.58 20.48 -9.46
N HIS A 62 19.30 20.24 -9.21
CA HIS A 62 18.37 19.70 -10.21
C HIS A 62 18.28 20.59 -11.46
N ARG A 63 18.10 21.92 -11.31
CA ARG A 63 18.08 22.87 -12.44
C ARG A 63 19.37 22.89 -13.24
N ALA A 64 20.50 22.61 -12.59
CA ALA A 64 21.78 22.49 -13.25
C ALA A 64 22.07 21.09 -13.85
N GLY A 65 21.13 20.14 -13.68
CA GLY A 65 21.32 18.74 -14.14
C GLY A 65 22.34 17.96 -13.32
N LEU A 66 22.63 18.37 -12.08
CA LEU A 66 23.59 17.73 -11.20
C LEU A 66 22.90 16.90 -10.13
N ASP A 67 23.54 15.80 -9.71
CA ASP A 67 23.12 15.04 -8.54
C ASP A 67 23.53 15.76 -7.25
N ALA A 68 22.54 16.16 -6.47
CA ALA A 68 22.71 16.93 -5.23
C ALA A 68 23.52 16.19 -4.14
N ASP A 69 23.51 14.85 -4.16
CA ASP A 69 24.19 13.97 -3.19
C ASP A 69 25.61 13.59 -3.62
N SER A 70 26.01 13.92 -4.86
CA SER A 70 27.36 13.72 -5.35
C SER A 70 28.32 14.78 -4.81
N PRO A 71 29.62 14.41 -4.54
CA PRO A 71 30.64 15.36 -4.10
C PRO A 71 30.85 16.49 -5.13
N VAL A 72 31.06 17.74 -4.66
CA VAL A 72 31.40 18.87 -5.55
C VAL A 72 32.58 18.55 -6.44
N ALA A 73 33.60 17.87 -5.92
CA ALA A 73 34.81 17.50 -6.66
C ALA A 73 34.59 16.48 -7.80
N ALA A 74 33.39 15.88 -7.91
CA ALA A 74 33.04 14.98 -8.99
C ALA A 74 32.70 15.71 -10.30
N TYR A 75 32.47 17.02 -10.23
CA TYR A 75 32.02 17.83 -11.36
C TYR A 75 33.12 18.70 -11.94
N SER A 76 33.07 18.90 -13.23
CA SER A 76 33.95 19.80 -13.96
C SER A 76 33.68 21.28 -13.59
N HIS A 77 34.65 22.13 -13.87
CA HIS A 77 34.52 23.58 -13.65
C HIS A 77 33.33 24.17 -14.46
N ASP A 78 33.08 23.70 -15.66
CA ASP A 78 32.01 24.19 -16.53
C ASP A 78 30.63 23.80 -15.97
N GLU A 79 30.46 22.59 -15.44
CA GLU A 79 29.24 22.16 -14.78
C GLU A 79 28.97 22.98 -13.51
N LEU A 80 30.00 23.27 -12.73
CA LEU A 80 29.88 24.13 -11.54
C LEU A 80 29.57 25.59 -11.92
N LEU A 81 30.09 26.11 -13.03
CA LEU A 81 29.72 27.42 -13.56
C LEU A 81 28.26 27.46 -14.01
N HIS A 82 27.76 26.37 -14.60
CA HIS A 82 26.34 26.26 -14.94
C HIS A 82 25.47 26.29 -13.68
N LEU A 83 25.86 25.56 -12.63
CA LEU A 83 25.21 25.61 -11.32
C LEU A 83 25.25 27.06 -10.74
N GLY A 84 26.40 27.75 -10.82
CA GLY A 84 26.55 29.13 -10.40
C GLY A 84 25.66 30.11 -11.18
N SER A 85 25.42 29.86 -12.45
CA SER A 85 24.48 30.64 -13.27
C SER A 85 23.04 30.46 -12.81
N ASN A 86 22.60 29.21 -12.55
CA ASN A 86 21.28 28.91 -11.99
C ASN A 86 21.09 29.56 -10.61
N PHE A 87 22.13 29.53 -9.76
CA PHE A 87 22.12 30.23 -8.48
C PHE A 87 21.91 31.73 -8.66
N THR A 88 22.67 32.36 -9.57
CA THR A 88 22.56 33.82 -9.81
C THR A 88 21.16 34.20 -10.30
N TRP A 89 20.59 33.46 -11.26
CA TRP A 89 19.23 33.69 -11.75
C TRP A 89 18.18 33.56 -10.63
N MET A 90 18.29 32.54 -9.79
CA MET A 90 17.37 32.39 -8.65
C MET A 90 17.51 33.57 -7.66
N MET A 91 18.73 34.04 -7.38
CA MET A 91 18.94 35.19 -6.50
C MET A 91 18.43 36.49 -7.11
N GLU A 92 18.49 36.65 -8.43
CA GLU A 92 17.88 37.79 -9.14
C GLU A 92 16.37 37.76 -9.07
N ASP A 93 15.74 36.61 -9.20
CA ASP A 93 14.28 36.47 -9.03
C ASP A 93 13.86 36.87 -7.62
N ILE A 94 14.57 36.43 -6.60
CA ILE A 94 14.32 36.83 -5.20
C ILE A 94 14.50 38.32 -4.98
N LYS A 95 15.58 38.92 -5.52
CA LYS A 95 15.83 40.40 -5.45
C LYS A 95 14.71 41.22 -6.09
N ASN A 96 14.13 40.68 -7.16
CA ASN A 96 13.07 41.34 -7.92
C ASN A 96 11.66 40.96 -7.42
N ASN A 97 11.54 40.30 -6.26
CA ASN A 97 10.28 39.83 -5.68
C ASN A 97 9.46 38.92 -6.64
N ARG A 98 10.15 38.17 -7.50
CA ARG A 98 9.52 37.17 -8.40
C ARG A 98 9.41 35.83 -7.67
N PHE A 99 8.26 35.58 -7.09
CA PHE A 99 7.99 34.36 -6.36
C PHE A 99 6.91 33.52 -7.07
N THR A 100 6.97 32.22 -6.89
CA THR A 100 5.97 31.26 -7.38
C THR A 100 5.62 30.33 -6.23
N PRO A 101 4.80 30.80 -5.26
CA PRO A 101 4.42 29.96 -4.12
C PRO A 101 3.71 28.70 -4.57
N ASN A 102 4.13 27.56 -4.04
CA ASN A 102 3.58 26.28 -4.47
C ASN A 102 3.60 25.23 -3.37
N ILE A 103 2.73 24.22 -3.51
CA ILE A 103 2.69 23.01 -2.69
C ILE A 103 2.90 21.82 -3.62
N VAL A 104 3.82 20.94 -3.25
CA VAL A 104 4.03 19.64 -3.88
C VAL A 104 3.21 18.60 -3.16
N ARG A 105 2.39 17.83 -3.89
CA ARG A 105 1.53 16.78 -3.35
C ARG A 105 1.81 15.42 -4.00
N ASP A 106 1.75 14.38 -3.19
CA ASP A 106 1.63 13.00 -3.63
C ASP A 106 0.14 12.62 -3.53
N GLY A 107 -0.57 12.69 -4.66
CA GLY A 107 -2.02 12.72 -4.65
C GLY A 107 -2.56 13.87 -3.81
N ASN A 108 -3.25 13.56 -2.71
CA ASN A 108 -3.80 14.58 -1.81
C ASN A 108 -2.90 14.88 -0.59
N GLU A 109 -1.81 14.14 -0.38
CA GLU A 109 -0.92 14.35 0.75
C GLU A 109 0.13 15.43 0.46
N PRO A 110 0.16 16.55 1.19
CA PRO A 110 1.18 17.59 1.00
C PRO A 110 2.54 17.07 1.49
N LYS A 111 3.54 17.08 0.60
CA LYS A 111 4.92 16.64 0.88
C LYS A 111 5.84 17.80 1.19
N GLU A 112 5.86 18.81 0.30
CA GLU A 112 6.74 19.96 0.41
C GLU A 112 6.02 21.24 -0.01
N PHE A 113 6.56 22.39 0.39
CA PHE A 113 6.11 23.71 -0.06
C PHE A 113 7.30 24.65 -0.25
N SER A 114 7.12 25.65 -1.11
CA SER A 114 8.14 26.67 -1.35
C SER A 114 7.55 27.97 -1.83
N SER A 115 8.31 29.08 -1.63
CA SER A 115 8.04 30.37 -2.27
C SER A 115 8.61 30.46 -3.68
N ILE A 116 9.55 29.58 -4.04
CA ILE A 116 10.10 29.44 -5.38
C ILE A 116 9.54 28.22 -6.07
N GLU A 117 9.51 28.21 -7.39
CA GLU A 117 9.07 27.05 -8.15
C GLU A 117 9.98 25.85 -7.91
N LEU A 118 9.38 24.69 -7.58
CA LEU A 118 10.09 23.44 -7.40
C LEU A 118 9.91 22.57 -8.64
N THR A 119 10.99 22.39 -9.41
CA THR A 119 11.01 21.57 -10.65
C THR A 119 11.54 20.17 -10.45
N GLN A 120 12.19 19.91 -9.31
CA GLN A 120 12.75 18.59 -8.96
C GLN A 120 11.70 17.51 -8.69
N TYR A 121 10.43 17.88 -8.57
CA TYR A 121 9.32 16.96 -8.28
C TYR A 121 8.46 16.69 -9.53
N SER A 122 9.10 16.28 -10.64
CA SER A 122 8.43 16.01 -11.92
C SER A 122 7.36 14.91 -11.82
N ASP A 123 7.52 13.99 -10.86
CA ASP A 123 6.63 12.84 -10.66
C ASP A 123 5.48 13.13 -9.69
N LEU A 124 5.40 14.35 -9.14
CA LEU A 124 4.40 14.76 -8.16
C LEU A 124 3.59 15.95 -8.67
N THR A 125 2.42 16.17 -8.08
CA THR A 125 1.57 17.30 -8.43
C THR A 125 2.09 18.57 -7.75
N VAL A 126 2.47 19.58 -8.55
CA VAL A 126 2.86 20.89 -8.06
C VAL A 126 1.74 21.89 -8.33
N THR A 127 1.10 22.39 -7.26
CA THR A 127 0.03 23.39 -7.35
C THR A 127 0.56 24.75 -6.97
N LYS A 128 0.38 25.75 -7.85
CA LYS A 128 0.81 27.15 -7.64
C LYS A 128 -0.30 27.96 -6.96
N TYR A 129 0.12 28.93 -6.14
CA TYR A 129 -0.76 29.79 -5.36
C TYR A 129 -0.35 31.25 -5.50
N GLU A 130 -1.23 32.18 -5.14
CA GLU A 130 -0.96 33.63 -5.25
C GLU A 130 -0.03 34.11 -4.12
N SER A 131 -0.09 33.54 -2.94
CA SER A 131 0.70 33.96 -1.79
C SER A 131 1.29 32.82 -0.99
N ILE A 132 2.46 33.07 -0.39
CA ILE A 132 3.08 32.13 0.53
C ILE A 132 2.25 31.95 1.82
N SER A 133 1.46 32.92 2.22
CA SER A 133 0.58 32.83 3.39
C SER A 133 -0.51 31.80 3.16
N GLU A 134 -1.13 31.79 1.99
CA GLU A 134 -2.09 30.74 1.58
C GLU A 134 -1.45 29.36 1.53
N VAL A 135 -0.25 29.24 0.94
CA VAL A 135 0.53 28.00 0.93
C VAL A 135 0.78 27.47 2.35
N LEU A 136 1.20 28.33 3.27
CA LEU A 136 1.48 27.94 4.66
C LEU A 136 0.21 27.48 5.37
N GLU A 137 -0.90 28.20 5.22
CA GLU A 137 -2.18 27.83 5.83
C GLU A 137 -2.65 26.46 5.33
N LEU A 138 -2.70 26.25 4.01
CA LEU A 138 -3.14 25.01 3.40
C LEU A 138 -2.19 23.86 3.75
N TYR A 139 -0.89 24.03 3.54
CA TYR A 139 0.10 22.99 3.80
C TYR A 139 0.06 22.48 5.25
N TYR A 140 0.07 23.39 6.23
CA TYR A 140 0.08 22.97 7.63
C TYR A 140 -1.28 22.45 8.10
N SER A 141 -2.41 22.96 7.61
CA SER A 141 -3.73 22.43 7.94
C SER A 141 -3.91 21.01 7.42
N GLU A 142 -3.55 20.75 6.16
CA GLU A 142 -3.59 19.44 5.54
C GLU A 142 -2.61 18.47 6.24
N ARG A 143 -1.34 18.83 6.36
CA ARG A 143 -0.32 18.00 7.00
C ARG A 143 -0.64 17.65 8.45
N ASN A 144 -1.18 18.59 9.23
CA ASN A 144 -1.61 18.35 10.60
C ASN A 144 -2.73 17.32 10.66
N THR A 145 -3.66 17.36 9.72
CA THR A 145 -4.74 16.39 9.62
C THR A 145 -4.18 15.00 9.36
N TYR A 146 -3.34 14.82 8.35
CA TYR A 146 -2.68 13.53 8.04
C TYR A 146 -1.86 13.02 9.24
N THR A 147 -1.02 13.86 9.84
CA THR A 147 -0.17 13.47 10.99
C THR A 147 -1.01 13.04 12.18
N ARG A 148 -2.09 13.80 12.50
CA ARG A 148 -2.98 13.50 13.62
C ARG A 148 -3.74 12.19 13.42
N ILE A 149 -4.23 11.93 12.20
CA ILE A 149 -4.91 10.69 11.88
C ILE A 149 -3.94 9.52 11.92
N ARG A 150 -2.74 9.67 11.39
CA ARG A 150 -1.67 8.66 11.46
C ARG A 150 -1.31 8.28 12.90
N GLN A 151 -1.16 9.27 13.78
CA GLN A 151 -0.92 9.05 15.21
C GLN A 151 -2.11 8.34 15.89
N LYS A 152 -3.35 8.82 15.64
CA LYS A 152 -4.57 8.20 16.18
C LYS A 152 -4.81 6.76 15.69
N SER A 153 -4.36 6.43 14.48
CA SER A 153 -4.49 5.10 13.90
C SER A 153 -3.34 4.14 14.26
N ALA A 154 -2.28 4.62 14.93
CA ALA A 154 -1.07 3.84 15.18
C ALA A 154 -1.35 2.50 15.91
N ASP A 155 -2.19 2.54 16.93
CA ASP A 155 -2.56 1.33 17.68
C ASP A 155 -3.39 0.36 16.85
N LEU A 156 -4.35 0.87 16.04
CA LEU A 156 -5.15 0.05 15.12
C LEU A 156 -4.26 -0.59 14.07
N ARG A 157 -3.35 0.17 13.46
CA ARG A 157 -2.37 -0.33 12.48
C ARG A 157 -1.48 -1.43 13.06
N LYS A 158 -0.92 -1.19 14.25
CA LYS A 158 -0.11 -2.19 14.95
C LYS A 158 -0.90 -3.47 15.21
N HIS A 159 -2.15 -3.35 15.64
CA HIS A 159 -3.03 -4.49 15.91
C HIS A 159 -3.33 -5.28 14.62
N VAL A 160 -3.72 -4.60 13.54
CA VAL A 160 -4.00 -5.23 12.23
C VAL A 160 -2.76 -5.94 11.69
N ASN A 161 -1.59 -5.30 11.74
CA ASN A 161 -0.33 -5.90 11.31
C ASN A 161 0.01 -7.18 12.09
N THR A 162 -0.18 -7.15 13.43
CA THR A 162 0.05 -8.33 14.28
C THR A 162 -0.89 -9.48 13.89
N LEU A 163 -2.16 -9.18 13.61
CA LEU A 163 -3.14 -10.19 13.16
C LEU A 163 -2.79 -10.73 11.77
N LEU A 164 -2.39 -9.88 10.85
CA LEU A 164 -1.94 -10.28 9.51
C LEU A 164 -0.76 -11.23 9.58
N GLU A 165 0.30 -10.88 10.30
CA GLU A 165 1.48 -11.73 10.48
C GLU A 165 1.12 -13.09 11.07
N ARG A 166 0.23 -13.11 12.07
CA ARG A 166 -0.23 -14.34 12.71
C ARG A 166 -1.01 -15.23 11.73
N ASN A 167 -1.93 -14.65 10.95
CA ASN A 167 -2.73 -15.39 9.98
C ASN A 167 -1.89 -15.86 8.79
N GLN A 168 -0.94 -15.08 8.31
CA GLN A 168 -0.01 -15.49 7.25
C GLN A 168 0.86 -16.68 7.68
N LYS A 169 1.38 -16.67 8.92
CA LYS A 169 2.11 -17.82 9.50
C LYS A 169 1.20 -19.04 9.61
N LYS A 170 -0.05 -18.88 10.08
CA LYS A 170 -1.05 -19.94 10.17
C LYS A 170 -1.31 -20.55 8.79
N TYR A 171 -1.55 -19.69 7.78
CA TYR A 171 -1.78 -20.12 6.40
C TYR A 171 -0.60 -20.92 5.82
N SER A 172 0.63 -20.42 6.01
CA SER A 172 1.84 -21.13 5.56
C SER A 172 2.00 -22.52 6.20
N LEU A 173 1.70 -22.64 7.50
CA LEU A 173 1.74 -23.93 8.19
C LEU A 173 0.66 -24.88 7.69
N GLN A 174 -0.57 -24.40 7.48
CA GLN A 174 -1.68 -25.17 6.93
C GLN A 174 -1.36 -25.67 5.52
N MET A 175 -0.81 -24.83 4.66
CA MET A 175 -0.38 -25.20 3.29
C MET A 175 0.72 -26.27 3.32
N LYS A 176 1.69 -26.16 4.23
CA LYS A 176 2.74 -27.18 4.40
C LYS A 176 2.13 -28.51 4.85
N GLN A 177 1.23 -28.50 5.83
CA GLN A 177 0.55 -29.70 6.31
C GLN A 177 -0.32 -30.35 5.21
N LEU A 178 -1.01 -29.54 4.40
CA LEU A 178 -1.78 -30.03 3.26
C LEU A 178 -0.88 -30.74 2.25
N LYS A 179 0.25 -30.12 1.86
CA LYS A 179 1.25 -30.72 0.97
C LYS A 179 1.82 -32.02 1.53
N ASP A 180 2.11 -32.08 2.84
CA ASP A 180 2.57 -33.30 3.47
C ASP A 180 1.49 -34.40 3.45
N SER A 181 0.21 -34.04 3.51
CA SER A 181 -0.91 -34.98 3.44
C SER A 181 -1.11 -35.59 2.03
N GLU A 182 -0.57 -35.00 0.98
CA GLU A 182 -0.58 -35.57 -0.39
C GLU A 182 0.16 -36.90 -0.46
N LYS A 183 1.14 -37.12 0.43
CA LYS A 183 1.88 -38.38 0.55
C LYS A 183 1.00 -39.54 1.05
N ARG A 184 -0.30 -39.30 1.34
CA ARG A 184 -1.20 -40.36 1.86
C ARG A 184 -1.40 -41.50 0.92
N GLU A 185 -1.41 -41.25 -0.40
CA GLU A 185 -1.68 -42.31 -1.41
C GLU A 185 -0.70 -43.48 -1.32
N LYS A 186 0.58 -43.21 -0.99
CA LYS A 186 1.56 -44.27 -0.79
C LYS A 186 1.17 -45.23 0.35
N TYR A 187 0.50 -44.76 1.39
CA TYR A 187 0.10 -45.58 2.51
C TYR A 187 -1.10 -46.47 2.15
N LYS A 188 -2.00 -46.00 1.27
CA LYS A 188 -3.05 -46.80 0.68
C LYS A 188 -2.43 -47.93 -0.14
N VAL A 189 -1.51 -47.61 -1.05
CA VAL A 189 -0.78 -48.57 -1.88
C VAL A 189 -0.03 -49.57 -1.01
N TYR A 190 0.64 -49.17 0.05
CA TYR A 190 1.33 -50.08 0.98
C TYR A 190 0.37 -51.04 1.65
N GLY A 191 -0.77 -50.60 2.14
CA GLY A 191 -1.79 -51.46 2.73
C GLY A 191 -2.34 -52.49 1.74
N GLU A 192 -2.64 -52.06 0.50
CA GLU A 192 -3.15 -52.94 -0.55
C GLU A 192 -2.12 -54.00 -0.98
N LEU A 193 -0.85 -53.61 -1.17
CA LEU A 193 0.23 -54.51 -1.53
C LEU A 193 0.55 -55.51 -0.42
N ILE A 194 0.49 -55.11 0.86
CA ILE A 194 0.64 -56.05 1.99
C ILE A 194 -0.50 -57.05 2.01
N ASN A 195 -1.75 -56.65 1.76
CA ASN A 195 -2.88 -57.58 1.66
C ASN A 195 -2.75 -58.54 0.47
N ALA A 196 -2.19 -58.09 -0.66
CA ALA A 196 -2.03 -58.89 -1.85
C ALA A 196 -0.84 -59.86 -1.77
N PHE A 197 0.28 -59.47 -1.21
CA PHE A 197 1.56 -60.20 -1.27
C PHE A 197 2.14 -60.55 0.11
N GLY A 198 1.50 -60.14 1.22
CA GLY A 198 2.03 -60.31 2.58
C GLY A 198 1.92 -61.76 3.13
N TYR A 199 1.25 -62.65 2.42
CA TYR A 199 1.04 -64.04 2.86
C TYR A 199 2.35 -64.85 3.02
N GLY A 200 3.43 -64.45 2.37
CA GLY A 200 4.76 -65.07 2.46
C GLY A 200 5.68 -64.44 3.51
N LEU A 201 5.24 -63.47 4.28
CA LEU A 201 6.06 -62.81 5.31
C LEU A 201 6.30 -63.72 6.52
N THR A 202 7.55 -63.70 6.98
CA THR A 202 7.99 -64.41 8.20
C THR A 202 8.23 -63.41 9.34
N PRO A 203 8.33 -63.87 10.62
CA PRO A 203 8.64 -62.97 11.75
C PRO A 203 10.00 -62.28 11.68
N ASP A 204 10.90 -62.72 10.79
CA ASP A 204 12.22 -62.14 10.60
C ASP A 204 12.21 -61.00 9.55
N ASP A 205 11.14 -60.87 8.76
CA ASP A 205 11.03 -59.92 7.69
C ASP A 205 10.73 -58.50 8.21
N LYS A 206 11.61 -57.56 7.90
CA LYS A 206 11.45 -56.13 8.22
C LYS A 206 10.86 -55.33 7.07
N PHE A 207 10.77 -55.92 5.89
CA PHE A 207 10.29 -55.27 4.67
C PHE A 207 9.57 -56.30 3.79
N LEU A 208 8.52 -55.83 3.09
CA LEU A 208 7.91 -56.52 1.97
C LEU A 208 8.43 -55.92 0.66
N GLU A 209 9.00 -56.70 -0.24
CA GLU A 209 9.29 -56.29 -1.61
C GLU A 209 8.14 -56.76 -2.50
N ALA A 210 7.41 -55.85 -3.11
CA ALA A 210 6.25 -56.15 -3.92
C ALA A 210 6.21 -55.31 -5.20
N ALA A 211 5.68 -55.88 -6.27
CA ALA A 211 5.44 -55.16 -7.52
C ALA A 211 4.26 -54.21 -7.33
N ASN A 212 4.52 -52.93 -7.56
CA ASN A 212 3.48 -51.88 -7.49
C ASN A 212 2.70 -51.84 -8.81
N TYR A 213 1.54 -52.46 -8.84
CA TYR A 213 0.68 -52.48 -10.01
C TYR A 213 0.04 -51.13 -10.34
N TYR A 214 0.22 -50.12 -9.50
CA TYR A 214 -0.16 -48.73 -9.79
C TYR A 214 0.96 -47.90 -10.47
N ASP A 215 2.20 -48.43 -10.55
CA ASP A 215 3.37 -47.78 -11.16
C ASP A 215 4.17 -48.80 -11.98
N ASP A 216 3.61 -49.25 -13.08
CA ASP A 216 4.24 -50.15 -14.06
C ASP A 216 4.95 -51.40 -13.44
N ASN A 217 4.40 -51.95 -12.36
CA ASN A 217 4.95 -53.05 -11.61
C ASN A 217 6.38 -52.84 -11.07
N LYS A 218 6.79 -51.60 -10.86
CA LYS A 218 8.07 -51.32 -10.19
C LYS A 218 8.11 -51.97 -8.81
N ILE A 219 9.22 -52.63 -8.49
CA ILE A 219 9.42 -53.21 -7.15
C ILE A 219 9.59 -52.09 -6.12
N ILE A 220 8.74 -52.09 -5.11
CA ILE A 220 8.85 -51.16 -3.97
C ILE A 220 9.09 -51.93 -2.68
N LYS A 221 9.81 -51.28 -1.76
CA LYS A 221 10.17 -51.83 -0.46
C LYS A 221 9.28 -51.21 0.61
N ILE A 222 8.40 -52.01 1.21
CA ILE A 222 7.40 -51.58 2.20
C ILE A 222 7.89 -51.96 3.59
N PRO A 223 8.10 -51.04 4.52
CA PRO A 223 8.48 -51.37 5.90
C PRO A 223 7.38 -52.14 6.62
N ILE A 224 7.76 -53.25 7.28
CA ILE A 224 6.88 -54.15 8.04
C ILE A 224 7.28 -54.13 9.51
N ASP A 225 6.31 -54.10 10.39
CA ASP A 225 6.46 -54.31 11.82
C ASP A 225 6.36 -55.83 12.06
N ASN A 226 7.50 -56.49 12.24
CA ASN A 226 7.60 -57.95 12.38
C ASN A 226 6.98 -58.53 13.66
N THR A 227 6.54 -57.68 14.60
CA THR A 227 5.76 -58.05 15.78
C THR A 227 4.26 -58.18 15.48
N LYS A 228 3.82 -57.88 14.26
CA LYS A 228 2.43 -57.83 13.81
C LYS A 228 2.19 -58.75 12.63
N THR A 229 1.00 -59.25 12.52
CA THR A 229 0.55 -60.00 11.34
C THR A 229 0.54 -59.09 10.08
N PRO A 230 0.59 -59.69 8.87
CA PRO A 230 0.44 -58.93 7.64
C PRO A 230 -0.84 -58.09 7.62
N ALA A 231 -1.96 -58.62 8.09
CA ALA A 231 -3.24 -57.90 8.16
C ALA A 231 -3.19 -56.69 9.10
N GLU A 232 -2.55 -56.81 10.26
CA GLU A 232 -2.36 -55.69 11.21
C GLU A 232 -1.42 -54.64 10.63
N ASN A 233 -0.40 -54.99 9.89
CA ASN A 233 0.47 -54.07 9.18
C ASN A 233 -0.29 -53.33 8.08
N ALA A 234 -1.09 -54.02 7.29
CA ALA A 234 -1.95 -53.39 6.28
C ALA A 234 -2.94 -52.41 6.92
N GLN A 235 -3.60 -52.84 8.02
CA GLN A 235 -4.54 -51.95 8.75
C GLN A 235 -3.86 -50.68 9.29
N LYS A 236 -2.64 -50.82 9.84
CA LYS A 236 -1.84 -49.66 10.30
C LYS A 236 -1.59 -48.64 9.18
N TYR A 237 -1.34 -49.10 7.97
CA TYR A 237 -1.16 -48.24 6.80
C TYR A 237 -2.49 -47.61 6.33
N PHE A 238 -3.59 -48.35 6.33
CA PHE A 238 -4.92 -47.83 6.03
C PHE A 238 -5.38 -46.79 7.07
N ASP A 239 -5.11 -47.04 8.34
CA ASP A 239 -5.40 -46.05 9.41
C ASP A 239 -4.63 -44.76 9.21
N LYS A 240 -3.35 -44.88 8.81
CA LYS A 240 -2.52 -43.71 8.50
C LYS A 240 -3.03 -42.97 7.28
N TYR A 241 -3.42 -43.69 6.22
CA TYR A 241 -4.07 -43.07 5.05
C TYR A 241 -5.36 -42.36 5.45
N GLY A 242 -6.26 -43.01 6.17
CA GLY A 242 -7.53 -42.45 6.61
C GLY A 242 -7.38 -41.21 7.50
N LYS A 243 -6.40 -41.24 8.43
CA LYS A 243 -6.07 -40.07 9.24
C LYS A 243 -5.60 -38.88 8.37
N MET A 244 -4.66 -39.12 7.44
CA MET A 244 -4.14 -38.09 6.56
C MET A 244 -5.20 -37.53 5.61
N LYS A 245 -6.11 -38.42 5.11
CA LYS A 245 -7.25 -37.98 4.27
C LYS A 245 -8.18 -37.04 5.01
N ARG A 246 -8.63 -37.39 6.21
CA ARG A 246 -9.48 -36.52 7.05
C ARG A 246 -8.78 -35.21 7.40
N THR A 247 -7.46 -35.26 7.66
CA THR A 247 -6.66 -34.04 7.91
C THR A 247 -6.62 -33.14 6.68
N ALA A 248 -6.45 -33.69 5.47
CA ALA A 248 -6.46 -32.90 4.24
C ALA A 248 -7.81 -32.22 3.97
N GLU A 249 -8.92 -32.96 4.18
CA GLU A 249 -10.27 -32.43 4.02
C GLU A 249 -10.53 -31.25 4.99
N ALA A 250 -10.19 -31.41 6.27
CA ALA A 250 -10.32 -30.35 7.26
C ALA A 250 -9.40 -29.14 6.98
N LEU A 251 -8.17 -29.40 6.48
CA LEU A 251 -7.23 -28.34 6.12
C LEU A 251 -7.72 -27.50 4.94
N ASN A 252 -8.39 -28.09 3.95
CA ASN A 252 -8.93 -27.33 2.82
C ASN A 252 -9.94 -26.26 3.28
N GLU A 253 -10.84 -26.58 4.19
CA GLU A 253 -11.78 -25.62 4.77
C GLU A 253 -11.06 -24.53 5.59
N LEU A 254 -10.15 -24.95 6.48
CA LEU A 254 -9.38 -24.02 7.32
C LEU A 254 -8.47 -23.07 6.52
N ILE A 255 -7.93 -23.52 5.40
CA ILE A 255 -7.11 -22.70 4.50
C ILE A 255 -7.96 -21.61 3.85
N LEU A 256 -9.15 -21.96 3.36
CA LEU A 256 -10.09 -20.98 2.77
C LEU A 256 -10.53 -19.94 3.80
N GLU A 257 -10.87 -20.36 5.03
CA GLU A 257 -11.20 -19.45 6.11
C GLU A 257 -10.03 -18.52 6.46
N THR A 258 -8.83 -19.08 6.64
CA THR A 258 -7.64 -18.29 6.99
C THR A 258 -7.28 -17.31 5.88
N LYS A 259 -7.43 -17.71 4.60
CA LYS A 259 -7.20 -16.82 3.45
C LYS A 259 -8.21 -15.67 3.43
N SER A 260 -9.50 -15.97 3.66
CA SER A 260 -10.55 -14.94 3.76
C SER A 260 -10.26 -13.93 4.88
N GLN A 261 -9.76 -14.39 6.04
CA GLN A 261 -9.36 -13.49 7.14
C GLN A 261 -8.17 -12.62 6.76
N ILE A 262 -7.19 -13.14 6.03
CA ILE A 262 -6.05 -12.36 5.52
C ILE A 262 -6.55 -11.29 4.56
N ASP A 263 -7.35 -11.65 3.57
CA ASP A 263 -7.87 -10.72 2.56
C ASP A 263 -8.70 -9.60 3.20
N HIS A 264 -9.52 -9.94 4.21
CA HIS A 264 -10.29 -8.94 4.97
C HIS A 264 -9.37 -8.01 5.79
N LEU A 265 -8.37 -8.54 6.48
CA LEU A 265 -7.42 -7.71 7.24
C LEU A 265 -6.57 -6.80 6.31
N GLU A 266 -6.21 -7.29 5.13
CA GLU A 266 -5.51 -6.47 4.12
C GLU A 266 -6.41 -5.34 3.58
N SER A 267 -7.71 -5.58 3.39
CA SER A 267 -8.66 -4.51 3.00
C SER A 267 -8.82 -3.46 4.11
N ILE A 268 -8.85 -3.89 5.38
CA ILE A 268 -8.86 -2.97 6.53
C ILE A 268 -7.55 -2.17 6.62
N GLN A 269 -6.41 -2.78 6.34
CA GLN A 269 -5.13 -2.08 6.28
C GLN A 269 -5.16 -0.98 5.21
N ASN A 270 -5.67 -1.27 4.01
CA ASN A 270 -5.87 -0.27 2.96
C ASN A 270 -6.82 0.85 3.41
N SER A 271 -7.93 0.51 4.10
CA SER A 271 -8.85 1.50 4.66
C SER A 271 -8.19 2.43 5.69
N LEU A 272 -7.27 1.90 6.53
CA LEU A 272 -6.47 2.71 7.44
C LEU A 272 -5.51 3.66 6.71
N ASP A 273 -5.01 3.28 5.52
CA ASP A 273 -4.14 4.14 4.71
C ASP A 273 -4.91 5.28 4.03
N ILE A 274 -6.18 5.06 3.72
CA ILE A 274 -7.08 6.03 3.08
C ILE A 274 -7.73 6.98 4.11
N ALA A 275 -7.85 6.59 5.39
CA ALA A 275 -8.56 7.34 6.42
C ALA A 275 -8.01 8.76 6.60
N LEU A 276 -8.88 9.77 6.53
CA LEU A 276 -8.55 11.20 6.69
C LEU A 276 -9.20 11.84 7.92
N SER A 277 -10.12 11.15 8.58
CA SER A 277 -10.87 11.70 9.72
C SER A 277 -10.93 10.72 10.91
N ALA A 278 -11.24 11.27 12.09
CA ALA A 278 -11.48 10.44 13.26
C ALA A 278 -12.72 9.54 13.07
N ASP A 279 -13.70 10.01 12.31
CA ASP A 279 -14.93 9.27 11.99
C ASP A 279 -14.62 8.06 11.09
N ASP A 280 -13.67 8.17 10.15
CA ASP A 280 -13.20 7.05 9.34
C ASP A 280 -12.61 5.96 10.25
N LEU A 281 -11.77 6.34 11.22
CA LEU A 281 -11.17 5.40 12.18
C LEU A 281 -12.20 4.71 13.07
N VAL A 282 -13.29 5.40 13.43
CA VAL A 282 -14.40 4.80 14.19
C VAL A 282 -15.08 3.71 13.38
N GLN A 283 -15.39 3.94 12.10
CA GLN A 283 -16.00 2.94 11.22
C GLN A 283 -15.09 1.71 11.06
N ILE A 284 -13.79 1.92 10.84
CA ILE A 284 -12.81 0.83 10.73
C ILE A 284 -12.70 0.04 12.05
N LYS A 285 -12.73 0.72 13.19
CA LYS A 285 -12.72 0.04 14.49
C LYS A 285 -14.00 -0.76 14.74
N ASP A 286 -15.15 -0.24 14.36
CA ASP A 286 -16.43 -0.94 14.47
C ASP A 286 -16.42 -2.20 13.59
N GLU A 287 -15.86 -2.16 12.40
CA GLU A 287 -15.66 -3.31 11.53
C GLU A 287 -14.76 -4.37 12.18
N LEU A 288 -13.60 -3.98 12.74
CA LEU A 288 -12.72 -4.88 13.48
C LEU A 288 -13.41 -5.56 14.67
N ILE A 289 -14.32 -4.87 15.34
CA ILE A 289 -15.11 -5.42 16.45
C ILE A 289 -16.19 -6.38 15.93
N GLU A 290 -16.92 -6.01 14.88
CA GLU A 290 -18.00 -6.80 14.31
C GLU A 290 -17.52 -8.17 13.80
N TYR A 291 -16.33 -8.19 13.16
CA TYR A 291 -15.72 -9.42 12.65
C TYR A 291 -14.83 -10.15 13.69
N GLY A 292 -14.84 -9.69 14.95
CA GLY A 292 -14.16 -10.37 16.07
C GLY A 292 -12.64 -10.23 16.10
N PHE A 293 -12.07 -9.33 15.30
CA PHE A 293 -10.65 -9.01 15.33
C PHE A 293 -10.23 -8.22 16.58
N ILE A 294 -11.16 -7.44 17.14
CA ILE A 294 -10.99 -6.72 18.42
C ILE A 294 -12.17 -7.06 19.34
N LYS A 295 -11.87 -7.26 20.63
CA LYS A 295 -12.91 -7.45 21.62
C LYS A 295 -13.69 -6.15 21.89
N LYS A 296 -15.01 -6.22 21.92
CA LYS A 296 -15.86 -5.09 22.30
C LYS A 296 -15.62 -4.71 23.77
N GLY A 297 -15.22 -3.46 24.02
CA GLY A 297 -15.07 -2.93 25.36
C GLY A 297 -16.43 -2.85 26.09
N LYS A 298 -16.44 -3.12 27.41
CA LYS A 298 -17.65 -2.95 28.23
C LYS A 298 -18.10 -1.48 28.20
N GLY A 299 -19.33 -1.23 27.76
CA GLY A 299 -19.93 0.12 27.75
C GLY A 299 -19.76 0.93 26.46
N SER A 300 -19.16 0.39 25.42
CA SER A 300 -19.04 1.07 24.11
C SER A 300 -20.42 1.22 23.45
N LYS A 301 -20.97 2.45 23.45
CA LYS A 301 -22.15 2.79 22.65
C LYS A 301 -21.74 3.00 21.19
N LYS A 302 -22.53 2.51 20.25
CA LYS A 302 -22.32 2.77 18.82
C LYS A 302 -22.45 4.29 18.59
N GLN A 303 -21.37 4.95 18.17
CA GLN A 303 -21.42 6.38 17.85
C GLN A 303 -22.04 6.56 16.45
N LYS A 304 -22.90 7.56 16.30
CA LYS A 304 -23.36 7.97 14.96
C LYS A 304 -22.19 8.65 14.25
N VAL A 305 -21.64 8.00 13.25
CA VAL A 305 -20.48 8.46 12.48
C VAL A 305 -20.97 9.24 11.27
N LYS A 306 -20.27 10.32 10.92
CA LYS A 306 -20.59 11.21 9.78
C LYS A 306 -19.61 11.05 8.61
N SER A 307 -18.76 10.02 8.62
CA SER A 307 -17.84 9.79 7.50
C SER A 307 -18.63 9.54 6.20
N LYS A 308 -18.23 10.25 5.15
CA LYS A 308 -18.79 10.13 3.80
C LYS A 308 -17.72 9.58 2.85
N PRO A 309 -18.11 8.88 1.77
CA PRO A 309 -17.17 8.50 0.72
C PRO A 309 -16.57 9.75 0.07
N PHE A 310 -15.43 9.59 -0.62
CA PHE A 310 -14.92 10.66 -1.47
C PHE A 310 -15.86 10.87 -2.65
N HIS A 311 -15.99 12.14 -3.05
CA HIS A 311 -16.78 12.55 -4.20
C HIS A 311 -15.88 13.29 -5.18
N TYR A 312 -15.86 12.82 -6.42
CA TYR A 312 -15.13 13.40 -7.54
C TYR A 312 -16.08 13.69 -8.69
N ILE A 313 -15.68 14.62 -9.57
CA ILE A 313 -16.34 14.83 -10.86
C ILE A 313 -15.33 14.57 -11.95
N SER A 314 -15.73 13.74 -12.94
CA SER A 314 -14.90 13.50 -14.12
C SER A 314 -14.77 14.76 -14.98
N SER A 315 -13.79 14.78 -15.89
CA SER A 315 -13.63 15.85 -16.87
C SER A 315 -14.87 16.05 -17.76
N ASP A 316 -15.67 14.99 -17.91
CA ASP A 316 -16.93 15.01 -18.66
C ASP A 316 -18.16 15.34 -17.81
N GLY A 317 -17.98 15.63 -16.52
CA GLY A 317 -19.04 16.07 -15.60
C GLY A 317 -19.83 14.95 -14.92
N PHE A 318 -19.32 13.71 -14.91
CA PHE A 318 -19.97 12.58 -14.21
C PHE A 318 -19.52 12.51 -12.75
N ASP A 319 -20.48 12.25 -11.87
CA ASP A 319 -20.20 12.01 -10.45
C ASP A 319 -19.53 10.65 -10.24
N MET A 320 -18.41 10.66 -9.50
CA MET A 320 -17.63 9.49 -9.14
C MET A 320 -17.48 9.42 -7.62
N TYR A 321 -17.86 8.30 -7.01
CA TYR A 321 -17.79 8.09 -5.57
C TYR A 321 -16.80 6.98 -5.22
N VAL A 322 -15.97 7.22 -4.21
CA VAL A 322 -14.92 6.27 -3.77
C VAL A 322 -15.13 5.94 -2.29
N GLY A 323 -15.28 4.66 -1.97
CA GLY A 323 -15.43 4.20 -0.60
C GLY A 323 -14.11 4.23 0.18
N LYS A 324 -14.14 4.74 1.40
CA LYS A 324 -12.98 4.84 2.30
C LYS A 324 -12.75 3.58 3.13
N ASN A 325 -13.75 2.71 3.24
CA ASN A 325 -13.72 1.46 4.00
C ASN A 325 -14.75 0.48 3.45
N ASN A 326 -14.75 -0.75 3.95
CA ASN A 326 -15.61 -1.81 3.45
C ASN A 326 -17.11 -1.54 3.63
N TYR A 327 -17.53 -0.85 4.69
CA TYR A 327 -18.93 -0.45 4.85
C TYR A 327 -19.38 0.55 3.79
N GLN A 328 -18.53 1.53 3.48
CA GLN A 328 -18.80 2.50 2.42
C GLN A 328 -18.76 1.85 1.04
N ASN A 329 -17.85 0.89 0.81
CA ASN A 329 -17.81 0.10 -0.41
C ASN A 329 -19.15 -0.63 -0.63
N ASP A 330 -19.71 -1.25 0.42
CA ASP A 330 -21.03 -1.87 0.36
C ASP A 330 -22.15 -0.85 0.12
N GLU A 331 -22.13 0.27 0.84
CA GLU A 331 -23.15 1.31 0.72
C GLU A 331 -23.17 1.91 -0.69
N LEU A 332 -22.02 2.22 -1.24
CA LEU A 332 -21.87 2.72 -2.61
C LEU A 332 -22.40 1.71 -3.62
N THR A 333 -21.97 0.44 -3.49
CA THR A 333 -22.31 -0.59 -4.48
C THR A 333 -23.76 -1.03 -4.41
N PHE A 334 -24.33 -1.18 -3.20
CA PHE A 334 -25.64 -1.83 -3.05
C PHE A 334 -26.78 -0.89 -2.64
N LYS A 335 -26.49 0.37 -2.24
CA LYS A 335 -27.52 1.36 -1.89
C LYS A 335 -27.50 2.58 -2.82
N LEU A 336 -26.31 3.14 -3.12
CA LEU A 336 -26.18 4.33 -3.95
C LEU A 336 -26.26 4.01 -5.46
N ALA A 337 -25.51 2.99 -5.90
CA ALA A 337 -25.43 2.63 -7.31
C ALA A 337 -26.72 1.97 -7.81
N THR A 338 -27.19 2.40 -8.98
CA THR A 338 -28.27 1.78 -9.75
C THR A 338 -27.71 0.75 -10.74
N GLY A 339 -28.56 -0.06 -11.34
CA GLY A 339 -28.13 -1.16 -12.22
C GLY A 339 -27.24 -0.76 -13.39
N ASN A 340 -27.44 0.45 -13.93
CA ASN A 340 -26.72 0.97 -15.10
C ASN A 340 -25.47 1.79 -14.75
N ASP A 341 -25.25 2.10 -13.46
CA ASP A 341 -24.02 2.75 -13.01
C ASP A 341 -22.84 1.79 -13.15
N TRP A 342 -21.65 2.33 -13.25
CA TRP A 342 -20.43 1.56 -13.42
C TRP A 342 -19.66 1.41 -12.12
N TRP A 343 -19.17 0.21 -11.87
CA TRP A 343 -18.37 -0.18 -10.72
C TRP A 343 -16.96 -0.50 -11.17
N PHE A 344 -15.95 -0.01 -10.44
CA PHE A 344 -14.52 -0.23 -10.69
C PHE A 344 -13.83 -0.70 -9.41
N HIS A 345 -12.82 -1.56 -9.58
CA HIS A 345 -11.98 -2.04 -8.48
C HIS A 345 -10.62 -2.54 -8.98
N ALA A 346 -9.57 -2.36 -8.19
CA ALA A 346 -8.23 -2.89 -8.50
C ALA A 346 -8.25 -4.42 -8.46
N LYS A 347 -7.83 -5.04 -9.56
CA LYS A 347 -7.91 -6.49 -9.76
C LYS A 347 -6.99 -7.26 -8.82
N GLY A 348 -7.53 -8.25 -8.11
CA GLY A 348 -6.77 -9.18 -7.30
C GLY A 348 -6.07 -8.58 -6.08
N MET A 349 -6.38 -7.35 -5.69
CA MET A 349 -5.78 -6.68 -4.54
C MET A 349 -6.80 -5.87 -3.73
N PRO A 350 -6.55 -5.59 -2.43
CA PRO A 350 -7.39 -4.71 -1.64
C PRO A 350 -7.47 -3.30 -2.22
N GLY A 351 -8.68 -2.73 -2.23
CA GLY A 351 -8.93 -1.40 -2.77
C GLY A 351 -10.33 -0.89 -2.49
N SER A 352 -10.59 0.33 -2.91
CA SER A 352 -11.89 0.96 -2.84
C SER A 352 -12.80 0.55 -4.00
N HIS A 353 -14.10 0.47 -3.74
CA HIS A 353 -15.08 0.49 -4.80
C HIS A 353 -15.23 1.91 -5.32
N VAL A 354 -15.14 2.08 -6.63
CA VAL A 354 -15.44 3.34 -7.30
C VAL A 354 -16.72 3.17 -8.07
N ILE A 355 -17.67 4.07 -7.86
CA ILE A 355 -18.97 4.10 -8.55
C ILE A 355 -19.05 5.35 -9.40
N VAL A 356 -19.28 5.17 -10.70
CA VAL A 356 -19.60 6.26 -11.63
C VAL A 356 -21.10 6.28 -11.87
N LYS A 357 -21.74 7.42 -11.60
CA LYS A 357 -23.17 7.65 -11.82
C LYS A 357 -23.41 7.94 -13.31
N ALA A 358 -23.85 6.92 -14.05
CA ALA A 358 -24.07 7.05 -15.48
C ALA A 358 -25.33 7.85 -15.86
N GLU A 359 -26.32 7.96 -14.97
CA GLU A 359 -27.61 8.64 -15.23
C GLU A 359 -28.28 8.21 -16.54
N ASN A 360 -28.12 6.95 -16.91
CA ASN A 360 -28.56 6.36 -18.19
C ASN A 360 -27.92 6.99 -19.43
N LYS A 361 -26.79 7.68 -19.29
CA LYS A 361 -25.96 8.18 -20.39
C LYS A 361 -24.83 7.19 -20.66
N GLU A 362 -24.31 7.21 -21.88
CA GLU A 362 -23.08 6.51 -22.22
C GLU A 362 -21.87 7.28 -21.64
N LEU A 363 -20.94 6.56 -21.02
CA LEU A 363 -19.76 7.19 -20.45
C LEU A 363 -18.67 7.32 -21.51
N PRO A 364 -17.99 8.47 -21.60
CA PRO A 364 -16.79 8.64 -22.43
C PRO A 364 -15.61 7.82 -21.90
N ASP A 365 -14.66 7.49 -22.78
CA ASP A 365 -13.42 6.76 -22.43
C ASP A 365 -12.59 7.50 -21.38
N SER A 366 -12.55 8.83 -21.40
CA SER A 366 -11.91 9.69 -20.39
C SER A 366 -12.45 9.44 -18.99
N THR A 367 -13.78 9.34 -18.85
CA THR A 367 -14.42 9.03 -17.55
C THR A 367 -14.09 7.59 -17.08
N PHE A 368 -13.99 6.59 -17.99
CA PHE A 368 -13.54 5.25 -17.63
C PHE A 368 -12.09 5.25 -17.14
N GLU A 369 -11.21 5.99 -17.81
CA GLU A 369 -9.81 6.11 -17.40
C GLU A 369 -9.67 6.79 -16.04
N GLU A 370 -10.37 7.91 -15.82
CA GLU A 370 -10.35 8.65 -14.55
C GLU A 370 -10.89 7.82 -13.38
N ALA A 371 -12.00 7.10 -13.57
CA ALA A 371 -12.53 6.18 -12.58
C ALA A 371 -11.56 5.02 -12.29
N GLY A 372 -10.90 4.50 -13.31
CA GLY A 372 -9.82 3.53 -13.17
C GLY A 372 -8.66 4.07 -12.37
N LYS A 373 -8.20 5.30 -12.65
CA LYS A 373 -7.13 5.98 -11.88
C LYS A 373 -7.51 6.10 -10.39
N LEU A 374 -8.75 6.50 -10.09
CA LEU A 374 -9.25 6.54 -8.72
C LEU A 374 -9.23 5.15 -8.07
N ALA A 375 -9.69 4.09 -8.75
CA ALA A 375 -9.67 2.73 -8.21
C ALA A 375 -8.24 2.23 -7.94
N GLY A 376 -7.30 2.55 -8.81
CA GLY A 376 -5.88 2.24 -8.64
C GLY A 376 -5.23 3.01 -7.49
N TYR A 377 -5.47 4.31 -7.42
CA TYR A 377 -4.93 5.18 -6.38
C TYR A 377 -5.42 4.80 -4.97
N TYR A 378 -6.70 4.45 -4.83
CA TYR A 378 -7.29 4.02 -3.56
C TYR A 378 -7.19 2.51 -3.32
N SER A 379 -6.12 1.89 -3.83
CA SER A 379 -5.81 0.47 -3.65
C SER A 379 -4.39 0.27 -3.09
N LYS A 380 -4.08 -0.97 -2.76
CA LYS A 380 -2.70 -1.38 -2.40
C LYS A 380 -1.69 -1.14 -3.54
N GLY A 381 -2.17 -0.98 -4.77
CA GLY A 381 -1.37 -0.68 -5.96
C GLY A 381 -1.03 0.80 -6.18
N LYS A 382 -1.36 1.69 -5.25
CA LYS A 382 -1.17 3.15 -5.36
C LYS A 382 0.22 3.57 -5.88
N ASN A 383 1.27 2.88 -5.44
CA ASN A 383 2.67 3.21 -5.78
C ASN A 383 3.24 2.31 -6.89
N ALA A 384 2.41 1.52 -7.56
CA ALA A 384 2.84 0.72 -8.70
C ALA A 384 2.84 1.57 -9.98
N ASP A 385 3.75 1.25 -10.91
CA ASP A 385 3.76 1.92 -12.23
C ASP A 385 2.44 1.71 -12.98
N LYS A 386 1.89 0.49 -12.91
CA LYS A 386 0.63 0.13 -13.57
C LYS A 386 -0.22 -0.74 -12.67
N VAL A 387 -1.54 -0.51 -12.70
CA VAL A 387 -2.54 -1.30 -11.98
C VAL A 387 -3.61 -1.77 -12.96
N GLU A 388 -3.95 -3.05 -12.89
CA GLU A 388 -5.07 -3.61 -13.63
C GLU A 388 -6.37 -3.37 -12.84
N ILE A 389 -7.38 -2.78 -13.49
CA ILE A 389 -8.67 -2.42 -12.91
C ILE A 389 -9.75 -3.22 -13.59
N ASP A 390 -10.51 -3.97 -12.82
CA ASP A 390 -11.75 -4.59 -13.28
C ASP A 390 -12.89 -3.59 -13.19
N TYR A 391 -13.73 -3.51 -14.24
CA TYR A 391 -14.90 -2.66 -14.27
C TYR A 391 -16.07 -3.32 -15.00
N LEU A 392 -17.26 -3.02 -14.53
CA LEU A 392 -18.51 -3.58 -15.08
C LEU A 392 -19.71 -2.77 -14.61
N GLN A 393 -20.86 -2.96 -15.26
CA GLN A 393 -22.11 -2.37 -14.79
C GLN A 393 -22.52 -3.02 -13.46
N LYS A 394 -22.99 -2.20 -12.51
CA LYS A 394 -23.36 -2.61 -11.16
C LYS A 394 -24.35 -3.79 -11.11
N LYS A 395 -25.26 -3.92 -12.08
CA LYS A 395 -26.20 -5.05 -12.17
C LYS A 395 -25.53 -6.43 -12.17
N ASN A 396 -24.26 -6.51 -12.59
CA ASN A 396 -23.47 -7.73 -12.65
C ASN A 396 -22.63 -7.97 -11.37
N VAL A 397 -22.63 -7.02 -10.42
CA VAL A 397 -21.94 -7.16 -9.13
C VAL A 397 -22.91 -7.73 -8.10
N LYS A 398 -22.52 -8.83 -7.46
CA LYS A 398 -23.35 -9.54 -6.46
C LYS A 398 -22.63 -9.65 -5.13
N LYS A 399 -23.38 -9.65 -4.05
CA LYS A 399 -22.88 -9.95 -2.71
C LYS A 399 -23.29 -11.39 -2.35
N PRO A 400 -22.33 -12.31 -2.09
CA PRO A 400 -22.66 -13.64 -1.57
C PRO A 400 -23.31 -13.56 -0.20
N ASN A 401 -24.19 -14.50 0.10
CA ASN A 401 -24.80 -14.58 1.42
C ASN A 401 -23.75 -14.79 2.51
N GLY A 402 -23.79 -13.99 3.57
CA GLY A 402 -22.82 -14.07 4.67
C GLY A 402 -21.44 -13.50 4.37
N ALA A 403 -21.23 -12.91 3.19
CA ALA A 403 -19.94 -12.28 2.87
C ALA A 403 -19.69 -11.03 3.73
N ALA A 404 -18.42 -10.80 4.05
CA ALA A 404 -17.97 -9.60 4.77
C ALA A 404 -18.32 -8.30 4.00
N ALA A 405 -18.35 -7.18 4.71
CA ALA A 405 -18.52 -5.88 4.08
C ALA A 405 -17.40 -5.65 3.03
N GLY A 406 -17.75 -5.02 1.91
CA GLY A 406 -16.84 -4.76 0.79
C GLY A 406 -16.55 -5.98 -0.09
N PHE A 407 -16.94 -7.19 0.31
CA PHE A 407 -16.70 -8.39 -0.49
C PHE A 407 -17.81 -8.59 -1.54
N VAL A 408 -17.43 -8.72 -2.81
CA VAL A 408 -18.33 -8.91 -3.94
C VAL A 408 -17.82 -10.01 -4.88
N VAL A 409 -18.71 -10.55 -5.69
CA VAL A 409 -18.41 -11.48 -6.78
C VAL A 409 -19.01 -10.99 -8.10
N TYR A 410 -18.28 -11.19 -9.17
CA TYR A 410 -18.71 -10.94 -10.54
C TYR A 410 -18.07 -11.98 -11.45
N TYR A 411 -18.69 -12.25 -12.60
CA TYR A 411 -18.22 -13.33 -13.51
C TYR A 411 -17.84 -12.82 -14.89
N THR A 412 -18.37 -11.66 -15.26
CA THR A 412 -18.06 -10.99 -16.54
C THR A 412 -17.67 -9.57 -16.25
N ASN A 413 -16.45 -9.22 -16.56
CA ASN A 413 -15.90 -7.87 -16.39
C ASN A 413 -15.09 -7.47 -17.60
N TYR A 414 -14.89 -6.20 -17.75
CA TYR A 414 -13.84 -5.60 -18.56
C TYR A 414 -12.65 -5.30 -17.64
N SER A 415 -11.47 -5.20 -18.23
CA SER A 415 -10.26 -4.79 -17.49
C SER A 415 -9.55 -3.70 -18.29
N LEU A 416 -9.00 -2.73 -17.58
CA LEU A 416 -8.13 -1.70 -18.12
C LEU A 416 -6.85 -1.61 -17.28
N THR A 417 -5.75 -1.21 -17.91
CA THR A 417 -4.47 -1.00 -17.22
C THR A 417 -4.22 0.49 -17.15
N ILE A 418 -4.02 1.03 -15.94
CA ILE A 418 -3.85 2.46 -15.71
C ILE A 418 -2.60 2.75 -14.89
N HIS A 419 -2.11 3.97 -15.00
CA HIS A 419 -1.20 4.57 -14.04
C HIS A 419 -2.03 5.23 -12.93
N PRO A 420 -1.82 4.88 -11.62
CA PRO A 420 -2.70 5.33 -10.53
C PRO A 420 -2.43 6.79 -10.12
N ASP A 421 -2.43 7.70 -11.07
CA ASP A 421 -2.28 9.14 -10.87
C ASP A 421 -3.64 9.83 -10.98
N ILE A 422 -4.04 10.52 -9.91
CA ILE A 422 -5.30 11.27 -9.83
C ILE A 422 -5.12 12.77 -10.06
N SER A 423 -3.93 13.21 -10.51
CA SER A 423 -3.66 14.60 -10.84
C SER A 423 -4.66 15.10 -11.88
N GLY A 424 -5.27 16.25 -11.61
CA GLY A 424 -6.27 16.85 -12.50
C GLY A 424 -7.70 16.31 -12.34
N ILE A 425 -7.96 15.27 -11.56
CA ILE A 425 -9.31 14.81 -11.26
C ILE A 425 -9.88 15.65 -10.12
N ARG A 426 -11.00 16.35 -10.38
CA ARG A 426 -11.58 17.31 -9.43
C ARG A 426 -12.29 16.58 -8.28
N GLN A 427 -11.75 16.72 -7.07
CA GLN A 427 -12.44 16.30 -5.85
C GLN A 427 -13.43 17.41 -5.41
N ILE A 428 -14.60 16.96 -4.93
CA ILE A 428 -15.61 17.81 -4.29
C ILE A 428 -15.62 17.49 -2.80
N GLU A 429 -15.76 18.50 -1.97
CA GLU A 429 -15.77 18.35 -0.51
C GLU A 429 -16.89 17.41 0.02
#